data_2f721d07260452a9653d4a260884b18d
#
_entry.id   2f721d07260452a9653d4a260884b18d
#
_cell.length_a   1.000
_cell.length_b   1.000
_cell.length_c   1.000
_cell.angle_alpha   90.00
_cell.angle_beta   90.00
_cell.angle_gamma   90.00
#
_symmetry.space_group_name_H-M   'P 1'
#
loop_
_entity.id
_entity.type
_entity.pdbx_description
1 polymer ?
#
loop_
_entity_poly.entity_id
_entity_poly.type
_entity_poly.pdbx_seq_one_letter_code
_entity_poly.pdbx_strand_id
1 'polypeptide(L)'
;NHLSGNDKLAQKQENANLDDNLGQASVAAIKQYLQLAAEQKLDIDAICQTIGLDKKLLSDNSQHISGQLFQQLIAALLAQSSDELFGLHTAKHVQPGSYSVLGYISMNCANLGQVISKIQPFEKLVGDMGVTTFSPLGEQVKISWHCQFTDPNVKRHMVDNCLASWLTFARYLVSHDSNPSELRLSRQQPSLSQQQEYQAVFNCLVRYGQSENAIIFDKALLSLPLNKGDQKLLSTLESHAQSLVYNLTTEVDLATQLRIELEKSLKTGAFHQQDMAEKFGISAKTLQRRLAALGLNFQSLLDETRLAMAKKHLAQSVLNLNQISSE
;
A
#
# COMPACT_ATOMS: atom_id res chain seq x y z
N ASN A 1 -22.83 28.70 10.61
CA ASN A 1 -21.64 28.21 11.33
C ASN A 1 -20.43 28.40 10.43
N HIS A 2 -19.75 29.54 10.58
CA HIS A 2 -18.48 29.81 9.91
C HIS A 2 -17.37 29.31 10.82
N LEU A 3 -16.69 28.24 10.42
CA LEU A 3 -15.39 27.87 10.98
C LEU A 3 -14.40 29.01 10.75
N SER A 4 -13.64 29.39 11.77
CA SER A 4 -12.66 30.47 11.69
C SER A 4 -11.56 30.12 10.69
N GLY A 5 -10.90 31.13 10.10
CA GLY A 5 -9.82 30.91 9.14
C GLY A 5 -8.67 30.04 9.70
N ASN A 6 -8.48 30.05 11.03
CA ASN A 6 -7.49 29.24 11.73
C ASN A 6 -7.86 27.74 11.77
N ASP A 7 -9.15 27.38 11.86
CA ASP A 7 -9.59 25.99 11.86
C ASP A 7 -9.41 25.34 10.47
N LYS A 8 -9.59 26.12 9.40
CA LYS A 8 -9.32 25.66 8.04
C LYS A 8 -7.83 25.50 7.73
N LEU A 9 -6.99 26.35 8.33
CA LEU A 9 -5.53 26.24 8.24
C LEU A 9 -5.01 25.04 9.06
N ALA A 10 -5.56 24.81 10.25
CA ALA A 10 -5.22 23.65 11.09
C ALA A 10 -5.63 22.33 10.43
N GLN A 11 -6.84 22.22 9.87
CA GLN A 11 -7.27 21.06 9.10
C GLN A 11 -6.46 20.85 7.82
N LYS A 12 -6.00 21.93 7.17
CA LYS A 12 -5.12 21.82 6.00
C LYS A 12 -3.70 21.41 6.39
N GLN A 13 -3.24 21.78 7.59
CA GLN A 13 -1.95 21.35 8.13
C GLN A 13 -1.98 19.92 8.69
N GLU A 14 -3.08 19.49 9.31
CA GLU A 14 -3.29 18.09 9.70
C GLU A 14 -3.34 17.17 8.47
N ASN A 15 -4.00 17.58 7.41
CA ASN A 15 -4.02 16.84 6.14
C ASN A 15 -2.65 16.81 5.45
N ALA A 16 -1.86 17.88 5.51
CA ALA A 16 -0.50 17.90 4.94
C ALA A 16 0.47 16.99 5.69
N ASN A 17 0.31 16.81 7.02
CA ASN A 17 1.11 15.88 7.82
C ASN A 17 0.68 14.42 7.67
N LEU A 18 -0.56 14.14 7.20
CA LEU A 18 -1.05 12.79 6.90
C LEU A 18 -0.55 12.30 5.53
N ASP A 19 -0.25 13.21 4.60
CA ASP A 19 0.28 12.86 3.26
C ASP A 19 1.74 12.37 3.28
N ASP A 20 2.52 12.65 4.32
CA ASP A 20 3.95 12.35 4.36
C ASP A 20 4.28 10.89 4.76
N ASN A 21 3.32 10.03 5.11
CA ASN A 21 3.63 8.65 5.52
C ASN A 21 2.62 7.62 4.98
N LEU A 22 2.55 7.48 3.66
CA LEU A 22 1.73 6.44 3.02
C LEU A 22 2.38 5.05 3.04
N GLY A 23 3.44 4.86 3.83
CA GLY A 23 4.15 3.58 3.95
C GLY A 23 4.81 3.15 2.64
N GLN A 24 4.72 1.87 2.32
CA GLN A 24 5.36 1.27 1.15
C GLN A 24 4.43 0.34 0.39
N ALA A 25 4.74 0.12 -0.89
CA ALA A 25 4.09 -0.87 -1.73
C ALA A 25 5.13 -1.79 -2.36
N SER A 26 4.90 -3.10 -2.33
CA SER A 26 5.77 -4.05 -3.03
C SER A 26 5.62 -3.91 -4.54
N VAL A 27 6.71 -4.03 -5.27
CA VAL A 27 6.69 -4.07 -6.75
C VAL A 27 5.81 -5.21 -7.24
N ALA A 28 5.76 -6.32 -6.52
CA ALA A 28 4.89 -7.45 -6.85
C ALA A 28 3.41 -7.04 -6.93
N ALA A 29 2.91 -6.24 -5.98
CA ALA A 29 1.54 -5.75 -5.97
C ALA A 29 1.26 -4.73 -7.10
N ILE A 30 2.28 -3.98 -7.52
CA ILE A 30 2.16 -2.96 -8.57
C ILE A 30 1.98 -3.60 -9.96
N LYS A 31 2.55 -4.79 -10.18
CA LYS A 31 2.61 -5.42 -11.52
C LYS A 31 1.26 -5.60 -12.19
N GLN A 32 0.19 -5.90 -11.46
CA GLN A 32 -1.14 -6.05 -12.07
C GLN A 32 -1.61 -4.73 -12.73
N TYR A 33 -1.28 -3.57 -12.15
CA TYR A 33 -1.59 -2.26 -12.74
C TYR A 33 -0.77 -2.02 -14.00
N LEU A 34 0.52 -2.37 -13.97
CA LEU A 34 1.42 -2.22 -15.12
C LEU A 34 1.06 -3.17 -16.26
N GLN A 35 0.57 -4.38 -15.96
CA GLN A 35 0.10 -5.31 -16.97
C GLN A 35 -1.11 -4.79 -17.72
N LEU A 36 -2.11 -4.27 -17.00
CA LEU A 36 -3.26 -3.65 -17.65
C LEU A 36 -2.87 -2.38 -18.43
N ALA A 37 -1.98 -1.55 -17.87
CA ALA A 37 -1.45 -0.39 -18.55
C ALA A 37 -0.76 -0.74 -19.87
N ALA A 38 0.04 -1.82 -19.89
CA ALA A 38 0.68 -2.32 -21.09
C ALA A 38 -0.33 -2.84 -22.13
N GLU A 39 -1.38 -3.53 -21.71
CA GLU A 39 -2.48 -3.96 -22.62
C GLU A 39 -3.19 -2.76 -23.24
N GLN A 40 -3.38 -1.69 -22.47
CA GLN A 40 -3.98 -0.44 -22.95
C GLN A 40 -2.98 0.45 -23.71
N LYS A 41 -1.73 -0.01 -23.87
CA LYS A 41 -0.63 0.71 -24.56
C LYS A 41 -0.34 2.08 -23.96
N LEU A 42 -0.46 2.22 -22.64
CA LEU A 42 -0.09 3.43 -21.93
C LEU A 42 1.44 3.59 -21.93
N ASP A 43 1.93 4.83 -21.99
CA ASP A 43 3.37 5.11 -21.99
C ASP A 43 3.95 5.08 -20.56
N ILE A 44 4.22 3.85 -20.08
CA ILE A 44 4.77 3.61 -18.75
C ILE A 44 6.14 4.29 -18.59
N ASP A 45 6.93 4.40 -19.65
CA ASP A 45 8.27 5.02 -19.60
C ASP A 45 8.16 6.53 -19.37
N ALA A 46 7.30 7.22 -20.11
CA ALA A 46 7.02 8.64 -19.90
C ALA A 46 6.43 8.90 -18.51
N ILE A 47 5.53 8.03 -18.03
CA ILE A 47 4.97 8.12 -16.67
C ILE A 47 6.10 8.03 -15.64
N CYS A 48 6.94 6.99 -15.70
CA CYS A 48 8.04 6.80 -14.75
C CYS A 48 8.99 8.00 -14.73
N GLN A 49 9.35 8.54 -15.90
CA GLN A 49 10.17 9.74 -16.01
C GLN A 49 9.52 10.95 -15.34
N THR A 50 8.23 11.16 -15.57
CA THR A 50 7.48 12.32 -15.05
C THR A 50 7.43 12.31 -13.53
N ILE A 51 7.23 11.14 -12.90
CA ILE A 51 7.14 11.02 -11.45
C ILE A 51 8.50 10.73 -10.77
N GLY A 52 9.58 10.65 -11.52
CA GLY A 52 10.93 10.37 -10.99
C GLY A 52 11.14 8.94 -10.49
N LEU A 53 10.37 7.97 -11.01
CA LEU A 53 10.49 6.55 -10.67
C LEU A 53 11.52 5.86 -11.57
N ASP A 54 12.58 5.28 -10.99
CA ASP A 54 13.49 4.42 -11.74
C ASP A 54 12.76 3.13 -12.16
N LYS A 55 12.48 2.99 -13.45
CA LYS A 55 11.82 1.80 -14.03
C LYS A 55 12.53 0.50 -13.70
N LYS A 56 13.85 0.52 -13.48
CA LYS A 56 14.61 -0.68 -13.10
C LYS A 56 14.13 -1.30 -11.80
N LEU A 57 13.63 -0.48 -10.85
CA LEU A 57 13.05 -0.98 -9.61
C LEU A 57 11.82 -1.86 -9.87
N LEU A 58 11.03 -1.54 -10.90
CA LEU A 58 9.83 -2.30 -11.26
C LEU A 58 10.10 -3.68 -11.86
N SER A 59 11.35 -4.00 -12.17
CA SER A 59 11.74 -5.32 -12.70
C SER A 59 11.97 -6.36 -11.59
N ASP A 60 12.20 -5.93 -10.35
CA ASP A 60 12.51 -6.81 -9.21
C ASP A 60 11.35 -6.86 -8.22
N ASN A 61 10.71 -8.03 -8.11
CA ASN A 61 9.57 -8.27 -7.21
C ASN A 61 9.92 -8.17 -5.72
N SER A 62 11.20 -8.22 -5.35
CA SER A 62 11.65 -8.08 -3.97
C SER A 62 11.72 -6.63 -3.51
N GLN A 63 11.63 -5.68 -4.43
CA GLN A 63 11.72 -4.26 -4.15
C GLN A 63 10.38 -3.69 -3.66
N HIS A 64 10.50 -2.57 -2.94
CA HIS A 64 9.38 -1.75 -2.50
C HIS A 64 9.60 -0.32 -2.99
N ILE A 65 8.53 0.40 -3.22
CA ILE A 65 8.54 1.84 -3.47
C ILE A 65 7.72 2.55 -2.39
N SER A 66 7.97 3.84 -2.16
CA SER A 66 7.16 4.61 -1.21
C SER A 66 5.69 4.63 -1.65
N GLY A 67 4.77 4.61 -0.68
CA GLY A 67 3.33 4.70 -0.96
C GLY A 67 2.97 5.98 -1.71
N GLN A 68 3.68 7.09 -1.45
CA GLN A 68 3.50 8.34 -2.19
C GLN A 68 3.84 8.18 -3.68
N LEU A 69 4.99 7.55 -3.98
CA LEU A 69 5.38 7.29 -5.36
C LEU A 69 4.42 6.32 -6.05
N PHE A 70 3.90 5.34 -5.31
CA PHE A 70 2.87 4.45 -5.82
C PHE A 70 1.55 5.18 -6.10
N GLN A 71 1.10 6.07 -5.20
CA GLN A 71 -0.07 6.91 -5.44
C GLN A 71 0.09 7.77 -6.70
N GLN A 72 1.27 8.38 -6.89
CA GLN A 72 1.59 9.16 -8.09
C GLN A 72 1.58 8.29 -9.36
N LEU A 73 2.12 7.07 -9.28
CA LEU A 73 2.10 6.13 -10.41
C LEU A 73 0.67 5.79 -10.81
N ILE A 74 -0.18 5.42 -9.84
CA ILE A 74 -1.59 5.09 -10.13
C ILE A 74 -2.32 6.31 -10.69
N ALA A 75 -2.14 7.50 -10.10
CA ALA A 75 -2.76 8.73 -10.60
C ALA A 75 -2.36 9.03 -12.05
N ALA A 76 -1.10 8.85 -12.40
CA ALA A 76 -0.60 9.07 -13.75
C ALA A 76 -1.13 8.01 -14.75
N LEU A 77 -1.23 6.75 -14.35
CA LEU A 77 -1.86 5.70 -15.17
C LEU A 77 -3.35 6.02 -15.43
N LEU A 78 -4.08 6.41 -14.41
CA LEU A 78 -5.49 6.79 -14.51
C LEU A 78 -5.72 8.02 -15.39
N ALA A 79 -4.79 8.99 -15.37
CA ALA A 79 -4.87 10.18 -16.22
C ALA A 79 -4.70 9.86 -17.72
N GLN A 80 -3.98 8.79 -18.07
CA GLN A 80 -3.80 8.34 -19.46
C GLN A 80 -4.82 7.28 -19.88
N SER A 81 -5.40 6.55 -18.95
CA SER A 81 -6.38 5.51 -19.24
C SER A 81 -7.76 6.09 -19.49
N SER A 82 -8.45 5.57 -20.52
CA SER A 82 -9.88 5.81 -20.74
C SER A 82 -10.78 4.84 -19.97
N ASP A 83 -10.22 3.92 -19.23
CA ASP A 83 -10.92 2.89 -18.48
C ASP A 83 -11.36 3.39 -17.11
N GLU A 84 -12.63 3.76 -16.99
CA GLU A 84 -13.22 4.27 -15.73
C GLU A 84 -13.26 3.23 -14.60
N LEU A 85 -13.05 1.95 -14.91
CA LEU A 85 -12.97 0.82 -13.98
C LEU A 85 -11.58 0.18 -13.96
N PHE A 86 -10.53 0.93 -14.29
CA PHE A 86 -9.16 0.46 -14.38
C PHE A 86 -8.76 -0.42 -13.18
N GLY A 87 -9.05 0.01 -11.95
CA GLY A 87 -8.74 -0.77 -10.74
C GLY A 87 -9.46 -2.13 -10.71
N LEU A 88 -10.73 -2.19 -11.11
CA LEU A 88 -11.49 -3.43 -11.19
C LEU A 88 -10.88 -4.39 -12.22
N HIS A 89 -10.52 -3.87 -13.38
CA HIS A 89 -10.00 -4.66 -14.49
C HIS A 89 -8.57 -5.16 -14.27
N THR A 90 -7.78 -4.53 -13.40
CA THR A 90 -6.44 -5.04 -13.02
C THR A 90 -6.51 -6.40 -12.33
N ALA A 91 -7.62 -6.73 -11.67
CA ALA A 91 -7.77 -7.97 -10.91
C ALA A 91 -7.64 -9.25 -11.77
N LYS A 92 -7.88 -9.18 -13.08
CA LYS A 92 -7.66 -10.30 -14.00
C LYS A 92 -6.18 -10.74 -14.08
N HIS A 93 -5.25 -9.86 -13.70
CA HIS A 93 -3.81 -10.11 -13.72
C HIS A 93 -3.27 -10.60 -12.37
N VAL A 94 -4.14 -10.82 -11.37
CA VAL A 94 -3.69 -11.31 -10.07
C VAL A 94 -3.08 -12.71 -10.20
N GLN A 95 -1.94 -12.88 -9.57
CA GLN A 95 -1.19 -14.14 -9.49
C GLN A 95 -0.71 -14.34 -8.04
N PRO A 96 -0.33 -15.55 -7.63
CA PRO A 96 0.24 -15.75 -6.29
C PRO A 96 1.36 -14.77 -5.95
N GLY A 97 2.26 -14.53 -6.90
CA GLY A 97 3.35 -13.56 -6.77
C GLY A 97 2.89 -12.11 -6.55
N SER A 98 1.66 -11.73 -6.89
CA SER A 98 1.12 -10.38 -6.65
C SER A 98 1.03 -10.03 -5.17
N TYR A 99 0.95 -11.03 -4.31
CA TYR A 99 0.92 -10.89 -2.86
C TYR A 99 2.27 -11.20 -2.20
N SER A 100 3.37 -11.12 -2.94
CA SER A 100 4.70 -11.48 -2.43
C SER A 100 4.68 -12.92 -1.86
N VAL A 101 5.41 -13.19 -0.77
CA VAL A 101 5.44 -14.52 -0.14
C VAL A 101 4.07 -14.93 0.43
N LEU A 102 3.19 -13.97 0.80
CA LEU A 102 1.84 -14.26 1.31
C LEU A 102 0.99 -15.05 0.31
N GLY A 103 1.13 -14.77 -0.99
CA GLY A 103 0.40 -15.53 -2.01
C GLY A 103 0.83 -17.00 -2.06
N TYR A 104 2.11 -17.28 -1.93
CA TYR A 104 2.63 -18.65 -1.87
C TYR A 104 2.27 -19.37 -0.56
N ILE A 105 2.25 -18.64 0.58
CA ILE A 105 1.70 -19.14 1.85
C ILE A 105 0.24 -19.56 1.63
N SER A 106 -0.57 -18.70 1.02
CA SER A 106 -1.98 -18.95 0.76
C SER A 106 -2.22 -20.23 -0.06
N MET A 107 -1.40 -20.50 -1.06
CA MET A 107 -1.49 -21.72 -1.88
C MET A 107 -1.23 -23.01 -1.11
N ASN A 108 -0.52 -22.94 0.02
CA ASN A 108 -0.13 -24.09 0.83
C ASN A 108 -0.98 -24.25 2.10
N CYS A 109 -1.98 -23.39 2.31
CA CYS A 109 -2.96 -23.54 3.39
C CYS A 109 -3.90 -24.72 3.14
N ALA A 110 -4.50 -25.25 4.22
CA ALA A 110 -5.43 -26.36 4.13
C ALA A 110 -6.83 -25.95 3.61
N ASN A 111 -7.26 -24.73 3.93
CA ASN A 111 -8.58 -24.19 3.59
C ASN A 111 -8.56 -22.66 3.55
N LEU A 112 -9.65 -22.04 3.08
CA LEU A 112 -9.76 -20.58 3.00
C LEU A 112 -9.69 -19.88 4.37
N GLY A 113 -10.18 -20.51 5.44
CA GLY A 113 -10.08 -19.97 6.79
C GLY A 113 -8.63 -19.80 7.24
N GLN A 114 -7.78 -20.79 6.92
CA GLN A 114 -6.35 -20.69 7.18
C GLN A 114 -5.71 -19.58 6.33
N VAL A 115 -6.08 -19.44 5.04
CA VAL A 115 -5.60 -18.31 4.20
C VAL A 115 -5.90 -16.98 4.87
N ILE A 116 -7.16 -16.75 5.26
CA ILE A 116 -7.60 -15.53 5.90
C ILE A 116 -6.81 -15.23 7.18
N SER A 117 -6.52 -16.25 7.99
CA SER A 117 -5.71 -16.09 9.22
C SER A 117 -4.27 -15.64 8.96
N LYS A 118 -3.76 -15.78 7.72
CA LYS A 118 -2.42 -15.36 7.35
C LYS A 118 -2.34 -13.93 6.80
N ILE A 119 -3.48 -13.31 6.46
CA ILE A 119 -3.48 -11.97 5.86
C ILE A 119 -2.90 -10.95 6.85
N GLN A 120 -3.50 -10.75 8.01
CA GLN A 120 -3.05 -9.72 8.96
C GLN A 120 -1.59 -9.86 9.42
N PRO A 121 -1.07 -11.06 9.72
CA PRO A 121 0.34 -11.22 10.09
C PRO A 121 1.32 -10.84 8.97
N PHE A 122 0.93 -10.97 7.70
CA PHE A 122 1.83 -10.86 6.57
C PHE A 122 1.44 -9.80 5.52
N GLU A 123 0.32 -9.07 5.70
CA GLU A 123 -0.12 -8.05 4.72
C GLU A 123 0.92 -6.95 4.48
N LYS A 124 1.75 -6.62 5.48
CA LYS A 124 2.86 -5.67 5.33
C LYS A 124 3.87 -6.06 4.25
N LEU A 125 4.00 -7.34 3.93
CA LEU A 125 4.87 -7.82 2.85
C LEU A 125 4.33 -7.46 1.46
N VAL A 126 3.02 -7.21 1.37
CA VAL A 126 2.37 -6.69 0.16
C VAL A 126 2.47 -5.18 0.10
N GLY A 127 2.31 -4.52 1.24
CA GLY A 127 2.48 -3.07 1.40
C GLY A 127 1.57 -2.47 2.46
N ASP A 128 1.81 -1.20 2.77
CA ASP A 128 1.04 -0.41 3.73
C ASP A 128 -0.11 0.37 3.06
N MET A 129 -0.62 -0.11 1.94
CA MET A 129 -1.64 0.59 1.12
C MET A 129 -3.02 0.63 1.79
N GLY A 130 -3.25 -0.25 2.74
CA GLY A 130 -4.51 -0.34 3.48
C GLY A 130 -4.45 -1.38 4.59
N VAL A 131 -5.51 -1.42 5.37
CA VAL A 131 -5.66 -2.33 6.51
C VAL A 131 -6.85 -3.25 6.29
N THR A 132 -6.60 -4.55 6.45
CA THR A 132 -7.62 -5.61 6.37
C THR A 132 -8.21 -5.88 7.75
N THR A 133 -9.53 -5.92 7.84
CA THR A 133 -10.24 -6.30 9.06
C THR A 133 -11.22 -7.43 8.81
N PHE A 134 -11.43 -8.26 9.82
CA PHE A 134 -12.37 -9.38 9.80
C PHE A 134 -13.40 -9.21 10.89
N SER A 135 -14.67 -9.44 10.58
CA SER A 135 -15.76 -9.38 11.55
C SER A 135 -16.76 -10.52 11.31
N PRO A 136 -17.16 -11.26 12.34
CA PRO A 136 -18.27 -12.19 12.24
C PRO A 136 -19.59 -11.44 12.04
N LEU A 137 -20.47 -11.98 11.21
CA LEU A 137 -21.79 -11.44 10.92
C LEU A 137 -22.83 -12.57 10.89
N GLY A 138 -23.21 -13.07 12.07
CA GLY A 138 -24.03 -14.29 12.20
C GLY A 138 -23.34 -15.50 11.59
N GLU A 139 -24.00 -16.14 10.60
CA GLU A 139 -23.45 -17.26 9.81
C GLU A 139 -22.54 -16.81 8.66
N GLN A 140 -22.27 -15.52 8.58
CA GLN A 140 -21.40 -14.93 7.57
C GLN A 140 -20.12 -14.35 8.21
N VAL A 141 -19.15 -14.06 7.36
CA VAL A 141 -17.93 -13.32 7.70
C VAL A 141 -17.81 -12.15 6.74
N LYS A 142 -17.46 -11.00 7.30
CA LYS A 142 -17.16 -9.78 6.57
C LYS A 142 -15.65 -9.56 6.57
N ILE A 143 -15.05 -9.37 5.38
CA ILE A 143 -13.70 -8.88 5.20
C ILE A 143 -13.79 -7.46 4.67
N SER A 144 -13.29 -6.50 5.43
CA SER A 144 -13.26 -5.10 5.03
C SER A 144 -11.83 -4.66 4.74
N TRP A 145 -11.67 -3.75 3.80
CA TRP A 145 -10.39 -3.12 3.50
C TRP A 145 -10.50 -1.59 3.57
N HIS A 146 -9.65 -1.00 4.39
CA HIS A 146 -9.53 0.43 4.54
C HIS A 146 -8.29 0.94 3.82
N CYS A 147 -8.48 1.59 2.68
CA CYS A 147 -7.39 2.19 1.91
C CYS A 147 -6.84 3.42 2.62
N GLN A 148 -5.53 3.49 2.77
CA GLN A 148 -4.83 4.60 3.44
C GLN A 148 -4.47 5.75 2.50
N PHE A 149 -4.58 5.58 1.19
CA PHE A 149 -4.28 6.65 0.23
C PHE A 149 -5.29 7.79 0.33
N THR A 150 -4.80 9.01 0.06
CA THR A 150 -5.54 10.26 0.28
C THR A 150 -6.23 10.75 -0.99
N ASP A 151 -5.65 10.51 -2.18
CA ASP A 151 -6.26 10.86 -3.46
C ASP A 151 -7.56 10.04 -3.67
N PRO A 152 -8.74 10.69 -3.77
CA PRO A 152 -10.03 9.98 -3.84
C PRO A 152 -10.17 9.12 -5.09
N ASN A 153 -9.57 9.52 -6.22
CA ASN A 153 -9.64 8.77 -7.47
C ASN A 153 -8.74 7.53 -7.39
N VAL A 154 -7.50 7.68 -6.92
CA VAL A 154 -6.59 6.56 -6.67
C VAL A 154 -7.21 5.59 -5.66
N LYS A 155 -7.72 6.11 -4.53
CA LYS A 155 -8.37 5.32 -3.48
C LYS A 155 -9.50 4.43 -4.03
N ARG A 156 -10.36 4.99 -4.89
CA ARG A 156 -11.44 4.25 -5.54
C ARG A 156 -10.91 3.05 -6.32
N HIS A 157 -9.94 3.26 -7.19
CA HIS A 157 -9.35 2.20 -8.01
C HIS A 157 -8.56 1.18 -7.20
N MET A 158 -7.91 1.61 -6.12
CA MET A 158 -7.22 0.71 -5.18
C MET A 158 -8.19 -0.22 -4.46
N VAL A 159 -9.35 0.30 -4.02
CA VAL A 159 -10.42 -0.51 -3.41
C VAL A 159 -10.96 -1.53 -4.41
N ASP A 160 -11.29 -1.10 -5.62
CA ASP A 160 -11.79 -1.97 -6.67
C ASP A 160 -10.80 -3.09 -6.99
N ASN A 161 -9.50 -2.76 -7.14
CA ASN A 161 -8.45 -3.76 -7.33
C ASN A 161 -8.36 -4.73 -6.15
N CYS A 162 -8.29 -4.22 -4.94
CA CYS A 162 -8.08 -5.04 -3.75
C CYS A 162 -9.18 -6.10 -3.59
N LEU A 163 -10.45 -5.67 -3.61
CA LEU A 163 -11.58 -6.58 -3.39
C LEU A 163 -11.76 -7.56 -4.57
N ALA A 164 -11.60 -7.09 -5.81
CA ALA A 164 -11.71 -7.96 -6.98
C ALA A 164 -10.55 -8.97 -7.06
N SER A 165 -9.32 -8.54 -6.73
CA SER A 165 -8.14 -9.42 -6.68
C SER A 165 -8.27 -10.49 -5.60
N TRP A 166 -8.81 -10.15 -4.43
CA TRP A 166 -9.06 -11.14 -3.38
C TRP A 166 -10.03 -12.23 -3.84
N LEU A 167 -11.13 -11.83 -4.47
CA LEU A 167 -12.11 -12.80 -4.97
C LEU A 167 -11.54 -13.65 -6.10
N THR A 168 -10.83 -13.02 -7.05
CA THR A 168 -10.20 -13.73 -8.17
C THR A 168 -9.17 -14.74 -7.67
N PHE A 169 -8.36 -14.35 -6.69
CA PHE A 169 -7.36 -15.22 -6.09
C PHE A 169 -8.00 -16.34 -5.24
N ALA A 170 -9.04 -16.05 -4.47
CA ALA A 170 -9.79 -17.07 -3.73
C ALA A 170 -10.36 -18.14 -4.67
N ARG A 171 -10.96 -17.73 -5.80
CA ARG A 171 -11.47 -18.66 -6.83
C ARG A 171 -10.36 -19.49 -7.46
N TYR A 172 -9.16 -18.92 -7.61
CA TYR A 172 -7.98 -19.67 -8.07
C TYR A 172 -7.53 -20.74 -7.05
N LEU A 173 -7.64 -20.46 -5.75
CA LEU A 173 -7.22 -21.37 -4.68
C LEU A 173 -8.20 -22.54 -4.48
N VAL A 174 -9.50 -22.31 -4.66
CA VAL A 174 -10.54 -23.33 -4.53
C VAL A 174 -11.09 -23.67 -5.92
N SER A 175 -11.24 -24.96 -6.25
CA SER A 175 -11.81 -25.39 -7.53
C SER A 175 -13.33 -25.22 -7.62
N HIS A 176 -13.92 -24.31 -6.86
CA HIS A 176 -15.36 -24.08 -6.79
C HIS A 176 -15.70 -22.64 -7.12
N ASP A 177 -16.85 -22.41 -7.77
CA ASP A 177 -17.45 -21.09 -7.93
C ASP A 177 -17.95 -20.56 -6.58
N SER A 178 -17.00 -20.17 -5.72
CA SER A 178 -17.32 -19.55 -4.46
C SER A 178 -17.58 -18.07 -4.68
N ASN A 179 -18.86 -17.71 -4.67
CA ASN A 179 -19.29 -16.33 -4.78
C ASN A 179 -19.54 -15.74 -3.40
N PRO A 180 -19.19 -14.46 -3.18
CA PRO A 180 -19.63 -13.76 -1.99
C PRO A 180 -21.15 -13.60 -1.99
N SER A 181 -21.75 -13.40 -0.84
CA SER A 181 -23.16 -13.07 -0.70
C SER A 181 -23.44 -11.59 -0.97
N GLU A 182 -22.49 -10.72 -0.63
CA GLU A 182 -22.64 -9.27 -0.77
C GLU A 182 -21.27 -8.60 -0.95
N LEU A 183 -21.23 -7.59 -1.83
CA LEU A 183 -20.17 -6.61 -1.95
C LEU A 183 -20.68 -5.26 -1.44
N ARG A 184 -19.96 -4.63 -0.51
CA ARG A 184 -20.20 -3.28 -0.02
C ARG A 184 -19.14 -2.32 -0.52
N LEU A 185 -19.57 -1.19 -1.08
CA LEU A 185 -18.69 -0.14 -1.57
C LEU A 185 -19.11 1.22 -1.01
N SER A 186 -18.15 1.98 -0.48
CA SER A 186 -18.40 3.32 0.05
C SER A 186 -18.66 4.36 -1.04
N ARG A 187 -18.24 4.09 -2.28
CA ARG A 187 -18.51 4.96 -3.42
C ARG A 187 -20.00 5.05 -3.73
N GLN A 188 -20.39 6.17 -4.35
CA GLN A 188 -21.75 6.31 -4.85
C GLN A 188 -22.03 5.35 -6.01
N GLN A 189 -23.30 5.08 -6.24
CA GLN A 189 -23.75 4.18 -7.30
C GLN A 189 -23.29 4.69 -8.67
N PRO A 190 -22.56 3.89 -9.44
CA PRO A 190 -22.07 4.27 -10.77
C PRO A 190 -23.16 4.09 -11.85
N SER A 191 -22.82 4.33 -13.13
CA SER A 191 -23.68 4.08 -14.27
C SER A 191 -24.13 2.62 -14.36
N LEU A 192 -25.23 2.35 -15.03
CA LEU A 192 -25.75 1.00 -15.20
C LEU A 192 -24.75 0.05 -15.88
N SER A 193 -24.00 0.54 -16.87
CA SER A 193 -22.95 -0.25 -17.52
C SER A 193 -21.85 -0.65 -16.55
N GLN A 194 -21.40 0.27 -15.72
CA GLN A 194 -20.38 -0.03 -14.69
C GLN A 194 -20.91 -0.98 -13.62
N GLN A 195 -22.18 -0.87 -13.22
CA GLN A 195 -22.81 -1.83 -12.30
C GLN A 195 -22.80 -3.25 -12.86
N GLN A 196 -23.04 -3.41 -14.16
CA GLN A 196 -22.97 -4.71 -14.85
C GLN A 196 -21.56 -5.32 -14.80
N GLU A 197 -20.51 -4.49 -14.93
CA GLU A 197 -19.11 -4.94 -14.77
C GLU A 197 -18.83 -5.45 -13.35
N TYR A 198 -19.25 -4.72 -12.30
CA TYR A 198 -19.15 -5.22 -10.93
C TYR A 198 -19.92 -6.52 -10.74
N GLN A 199 -21.14 -6.61 -11.27
CA GLN A 199 -21.94 -7.82 -11.20
C GLN A 199 -21.25 -9.00 -11.90
N ALA A 200 -20.62 -8.76 -13.06
CA ALA A 200 -19.88 -9.79 -13.79
C ALA A 200 -18.66 -10.31 -13.01
N VAL A 201 -17.93 -9.41 -12.34
CA VAL A 201 -16.74 -9.79 -11.56
C VAL A 201 -17.12 -10.49 -10.26
N PHE A 202 -18.04 -9.91 -9.48
CA PHE A 202 -18.33 -10.38 -8.12
C PHE A 202 -19.41 -11.44 -8.05
N ASN A 203 -20.33 -11.47 -9.02
CA ASN A 203 -21.46 -12.38 -9.09
C ASN A 203 -22.28 -12.47 -7.78
N CYS A 204 -22.55 -11.32 -7.17
CA CYS A 204 -23.26 -11.20 -5.90
C CYS A 204 -24.04 -9.89 -5.82
N LEU A 205 -24.81 -9.69 -4.74
CA LEU A 205 -25.45 -8.42 -4.46
C LEU A 205 -24.42 -7.32 -4.22
N VAL A 206 -24.46 -6.23 -5.01
CA VAL A 206 -23.58 -5.06 -4.84
C VAL A 206 -24.35 -3.90 -4.22
N ARG A 207 -23.86 -3.40 -3.07
CA ARG A 207 -24.41 -2.24 -2.37
C ARG A 207 -23.44 -1.08 -2.41
N TYR A 208 -23.91 0.05 -2.92
CA TYR A 208 -23.16 1.31 -3.00
C TYR A 208 -23.54 2.27 -1.87
N GLY A 209 -22.73 3.30 -1.63
CA GLY A 209 -22.96 4.30 -0.60
C GLY A 209 -22.87 3.76 0.83
N GLN A 210 -22.10 2.70 1.03
CA GLN A 210 -21.91 2.09 2.35
C GLN A 210 -20.84 2.82 3.15
N SER A 211 -20.81 2.63 4.47
CA SER A 211 -19.81 3.23 5.36
C SER A 211 -18.42 2.57 5.21
N GLU A 212 -18.33 1.42 4.54
CA GLU A 212 -17.11 0.64 4.41
C GLU A 212 -17.02 -0.05 3.05
N ASN A 213 -15.82 -0.54 2.70
CA ASN A 213 -15.58 -1.37 1.53
C ASN A 213 -15.31 -2.80 2.02
N ALA A 214 -16.18 -3.74 1.66
CA ALA A 214 -16.16 -5.08 2.23
C ALA A 214 -16.73 -6.14 1.29
N ILE A 215 -16.25 -7.36 1.44
CA ILE A 215 -16.86 -8.58 0.88
C ILE A 215 -17.47 -9.39 2.04
N ILE A 216 -18.69 -9.85 1.88
CA ILE A 216 -19.39 -10.72 2.81
C ILE A 216 -19.61 -12.08 2.18
N PHE A 217 -19.33 -13.14 2.90
CA PHE A 217 -19.49 -14.51 2.43
C PHE A 217 -19.87 -15.44 3.59
N ASP A 218 -20.42 -16.60 3.25
CA ASP A 218 -20.86 -17.58 4.24
C ASP A 218 -19.64 -18.25 4.93
N LYS A 219 -19.75 -18.46 6.23
CA LYS A 219 -18.71 -19.14 7.01
C LYS A 219 -18.36 -20.52 6.48
N ALA A 220 -19.31 -21.19 5.85
CA ALA A 220 -19.08 -22.50 5.25
C ALA A 220 -17.95 -22.48 4.21
N LEU A 221 -17.76 -21.37 3.49
CA LEU A 221 -16.68 -21.21 2.51
C LEU A 221 -15.28 -21.25 3.18
N LEU A 222 -15.17 -20.89 4.45
CA LEU A 222 -13.90 -20.93 5.18
C LEU A 222 -13.34 -22.36 5.30
N SER A 223 -14.22 -23.34 5.33
CA SER A 223 -13.85 -24.76 5.45
C SER A 223 -13.55 -25.42 4.12
N LEU A 224 -13.73 -24.72 2.99
CA LEU A 224 -13.41 -25.28 1.68
C LEU A 224 -11.93 -25.64 1.58
N PRO A 225 -11.62 -26.92 1.25
CA PRO A 225 -10.24 -27.35 1.12
C PRO A 225 -9.58 -26.71 -0.10
N LEU A 226 -8.29 -26.44 0.02
CA LEU A 226 -7.46 -26.01 -1.10
C LEU A 226 -6.87 -27.22 -1.83
N ASN A 227 -6.65 -27.09 -3.13
CA ASN A 227 -6.34 -28.22 -4.01
C ASN A 227 -4.98 -28.88 -3.80
N LYS A 228 -3.98 -28.19 -3.21
CA LYS A 228 -2.59 -28.67 -3.17
C LYS A 228 -1.78 -28.16 -1.97
N GLY A 229 -2.38 -28.03 -0.80
CA GLY A 229 -1.65 -27.53 0.38
C GLY A 229 -0.54 -28.49 0.82
N ASP A 230 0.69 -28.00 0.94
CA ASP A 230 1.83 -28.70 1.57
C ASP A 230 2.16 -28.02 2.89
N GLN A 231 1.83 -28.68 4.00
CA GLN A 231 2.03 -28.14 5.35
C GLN A 231 3.50 -27.97 5.71
N LYS A 232 4.41 -28.77 5.15
CA LYS A 232 5.85 -28.62 5.38
C LYS A 232 6.39 -27.40 4.65
N LEU A 233 5.97 -27.19 3.42
CA LEU A 233 6.32 -26.00 2.66
C LEU A 233 5.69 -24.75 3.30
N LEU A 234 4.45 -24.83 3.78
CA LEU A 234 3.77 -23.75 4.49
C LEU A 234 4.60 -23.28 5.69
N SER A 235 5.06 -24.18 6.56
CA SER A 235 5.85 -23.82 7.73
C SER A 235 7.18 -23.14 7.37
N THR A 236 7.81 -23.56 6.28
CA THR A 236 9.04 -22.94 5.77
C THR A 236 8.78 -21.53 5.26
N LEU A 237 7.72 -21.35 4.47
CA LEU A 237 7.33 -20.03 3.94
C LEU A 237 6.91 -19.07 5.06
N GLU A 238 6.19 -19.55 6.08
CA GLU A 238 5.82 -18.73 7.25
C GLU A 238 7.04 -18.26 8.03
N SER A 239 8.01 -19.15 8.29
CA SER A 239 9.25 -18.78 8.97
C SER A 239 10.03 -17.74 8.19
N HIS A 240 10.09 -17.88 6.85
CA HIS A 240 10.71 -16.89 5.98
C HIS A 240 9.94 -15.55 6.00
N ALA A 241 8.61 -15.60 5.91
CA ALA A 241 7.76 -14.41 5.95
C ALA A 241 7.90 -13.64 7.28
N GLN A 242 7.95 -14.35 8.42
CA GLN A 242 8.18 -13.74 9.73
C GLN A 242 9.52 -12.99 9.78
N SER A 243 10.59 -13.58 9.22
CA SER A 243 11.89 -12.92 9.13
C SER A 243 11.82 -11.65 8.25
N LEU A 244 11.09 -11.69 7.14
CA LEU A 244 10.89 -10.53 6.28
C LEU A 244 10.11 -9.41 6.98
N VAL A 245 9.01 -9.75 7.67
CA VAL A 245 8.21 -8.78 8.46
C VAL A 245 9.06 -8.14 9.54
N TYR A 246 9.85 -8.94 10.27
CA TYR A 246 10.76 -8.43 11.29
C TYR A 246 11.76 -7.43 10.70
N ASN A 247 12.37 -7.75 9.56
CA ASN A 247 13.32 -6.87 8.89
C ASN A 247 12.65 -5.56 8.46
N LEU A 248 11.48 -5.63 7.80
CA LEU A 248 10.73 -4.43 7.38
C LEU A 248 10.38 -3.54 8.59
N THR A 249 9.92 -4.12 9.69
CA THR A 249 9.56 -3.36 10.90
C THR A 249 10.78 -2.69 11.50
N THR A 250 11.91 -3.40 11.58
CA THR A 250 13.17 -2.87 12.12
C THR A 250 13.74 -1.77 11.23
N GLU A 251 13.62 -1.88 9.92
CA GLU A 251 14.10 -0.88 8.98
C GLU A 251 13.24 0.39 9.00
N VAL A 252 11.91 0.24 9.06
CA VAL A 252 11.00 1.40 9.23
C VAL A 252 11.29 2.14 10.54
N ASP A 253 11.52 1.42 11.64
CA ASP A 253 11.90 2.01 12.91
C ASP A 253 13.24 2.77 12.79
N LEU A 254 14.23 2.19 12.12
CA LEU A 254 15.51 2.85 11.84
C LEU A 254 15.34 4.14 11.04
N ALA A 255 14.51 4.14 9.99
CA ALA A 255 14.27 5.33 9.17
C ALA A 255 13.60 6.45 9.99
N THR A 256 12.63 6.08 10.83
CA THR A 256 11.94 7.01 11.74
C THR A 256 12.89 7.59 12.76
N GLN A 257 13.70 6.76 13.41
CA GLN A 257 14.72 7.20 14.38
C GLN A 257 15.77 8.08 13.70
N LEU A 258 16.17 7.75 12.45
CA LEU A 258 17.12 8.55 11.69
C LEU A 258 16.57 9.97 11.38
N ARG A 259 15.27 10.10 11.03
CA ARG A 259 14.66 11.43 10.85
C ARG A 259 14.70 12.26 12.13
N ILE A 260 14.34 11.67 13.26
CA ILE A 260 14.38 12.33 14.57
C ILE A 260 15.81 12.79 14.91
N GLU A 261 16.80 11.94 14.63
CA GLU A 261 18.19 12.26 14.95
C GLU A 261 18.76 13.30 13.97
N LEU A 262 18.34 13.30 12.69
CA LEU A 262 18.69 14.33 11.72
C LEU A 262 18.13 15.69 12.12
N GLU A 263 16.89 15.79 12.63
CA GLU A 263 16.32 17.04 13.13
C GLU A 263 17.16 17.66 14.26
N LYS A 264 17.66 16.82 15.17
CA LYS A 264 18.55 17.26 16.25
C LYS A 264 19.93 17.68 15.72
N SER A 265 20.47 16.90 14.80
CA SER A 265 21.86 17.05 14.32
C SER A 265 22.01 18.18 13.30
N LEU A 266 20.97 18.55 12.59
CA LEU A 266 20.95 19.71 11.71
C LEU A 266 21.27 21.02 12.47
N LYS A 267 20.88 21.11 13.74
CA LYS A 267 21.22 22.25 14.62
C LYS A 267 22.67 22.30 15.07
N THR A 268 23.38 21.17 15.05
CA THR A 268 24.76 21.04 15.54
C THR A 268 25.81 20.88 14.44
N GLY A 269 25.37 20.77 13.17
CA GLY A 269 26.23 20.58 12.01
C GLY A 269 26.72 19.14 11.77
N ALA A 270 26.41 18.19 12.65
CA ALA A 270 26.85 16.78 12.56
C ALA A 270 25.82 15.90 11.87
N PHE A 271 25.53 16.14 10.57
CA PHE A 271 24.50 15.46 9.80
C PHE A 271 25.03 14.62 8.63
N HIS A 272 26.31 14.25 8.63
CA HIS A 272 26.85 13.36 7.60
C HIS A 272 26.39 11.92 7.79
N GLN A 273 26.25 11.19 6.70
CA GLN A 273 25.81 9.78 6.73
C GLN A 273 26.66 8.90 7.65
N GLN A 274 27.96 9.18 7.73
CA GLN A 274 28.88 8.45 8.58
C GLN A 274 28.61 8.70 10.05
N ASP A 275 28.40 9.97 10.44
CA ASP A 275 28.12 10.37 11.83
C ASP A 275 26.80 9.72 12.31
N MET A 276 25.78 9.70 11.41
CA MET A 276 24.50 9.05 11.71
C MET A 276 24.68 7.54 11.87
N ALA A 277 25.40 6.88 10.96
CA ALA A 277 25.62 5.45 11.04
C ALA A 277 26.33 5.06 12.34
N GLU A 278 27.32 5.83 12.78
CA GLU A 278 28.04 5.62 14.06
C GLU A 278 27.07 5.74 15.26
N LYS A 279 26.16 6.71 15.27
CA LYS A 279 25.15 6.85 16.33
C LYS A 279 24.22 5.64 16.44
N PHE A 280 23.94 4.98 15.32
CA PHE A 280 23.14 3.74 15.28
C PHE A 280 23.98 2.46 15.44
N GLY A 281 25.29 2.57 15.69
CA GLY A 281 26.18 1.43 15.88
C GLY A 281 26.35 0.54 14.64
N ILE A 282 26.15 1.12 13.43
CA ILE A 282 26.26 0.41 12.15
C ILE A 282 27.21 1.13 11.20
N SER A 283 27.69 0.45 10.16
CA SER A 283 28.50 1.10 9.13
C SER A 283 27.62 1.95 8.18
N ALA A 284 28.20 3.00 7.56
CA ALA A 284 27.54 3.82 6.55
C ALA A 284 26.98 2.97 5.39
N LYS A 285 27.70 1.92 4.99
CA LYS A 285 27.25 0.96 3.97
C LYS A 285 26.01 0.17 4.43
N THR A 286 25.98 -0.23 5.70
CA THR A 286 24.81 -0.92 6.29
C THR A 286 23.61 0.00 6.35
N LEU A 287 23.79 1.25 6.78
CA LEU A 287 22.74 2.27 6.79
C LEU A 287 22.18 2.49 5.37
N GLN A 288 23.06 2.69 4.38
CA GLN A 288 22.67 2.87 2.99
C GLN A 288 21.86 1.68 2.47
N ARG A 289 22.30 0.43 2.73
CA ARG A 289 21.58 -0.77 2.30
C ARG A 289 20.19 -0.87 2.93
N ARG A 290 20.06 -0.58 4.23
CA ARG A 290 18.78 -0.62 4.95
C ARG A 290 17.81 0.45 4.43
N LEU A 291 18.30 1.66 4.17
CA LEU A 291 17.48 2.71 3.57
C LEU A 291 17.03 2.32 2.14
N ALA A 292 17.94 1.74 1.36
CA ALA A 292 17.61 1.28 0.01
C ALA A 292 16.53 0.18 0.01
N ALA A 293 16.51 -0.71 1.01
CA ALA A 293 15.46 -1.72 1.19
C ALA A 293 14.06 -1.10 1.41
N LEU A 294 14.02 0.14 1.92
CA LEU A 294 12.80 0.95 2.09
C LEU A 294 12.50 1.84 0.86
N GLY A 295 13.27 1.72 -0.23
CA GLY A 295 13.17 2.66 -1.35
C GLY A 295 13.65 4.08 -1.01
N LEU A 296 14.38 4.25 0.09
CA LEU A 296 14.89 5.53 0.58
C LEU A 296 16.39 5.64 0.35
N ASN A 297 16.87 6.88 0.28
CA ASN A 297 18.30 7.16 0.38
C ASN A 297 18.55 8.25 1.44
N PHE A 298 19.77 8.30 1.95
CA PHE A 298 20.13 9.21 3.02
C PHE A 298 19.94 10.69 2.63
N GLN A 299 20.30 11.04 1.39
CA GLN A 299 20.18 12.41 0.90
C GLN A 299 18.74 12.86 0.81
N SER A 300 17.84 12.01 0.30
CA SER A 300 16.40 12.31 0.26
C SER A 300 15.83 12.55 1.65
N LEU A 301 16.17 11.68 2.62
CA LEU A 301 15.76 11.85 4.02
C LEU A 301 16.27 13.15 4.63
N LEU A 302 17.52 13.51 4.37
CA LEU A 302 18.12 14.76 4.84
C LEU A 302 17.38 15.98 4.26
N ASP A 303 17.09 15.96 2.96
CA ASP A 303 16.43 17.07 2.27
C ASP A 303 14.96 17.20 2.68
N GLU A 304 14.24 16.07 2.87
CA GLU A 304 12.89 16.04 3.46
C GLU A 304 12.88 16.63 4.87
N THR A 305 13.83 16.24 5.71
CA THR A 305 13.95 16.74 7.10
C THR A 305 14.22 18.24 7.11
N ARG A 306 15.13 18.73 6.27
CA ARG A 306 15.41 20.17 6.10
C ARG A 306 14.16 20.94 5.66
N LEU A 307 13.44 20.42 4.68
CA LEU A 307 12.21 21.04 4.17
C LEU A 307 11.13 21.11 5.26
N ALA A 308 10.96 20.04 6.03
CA ALA A 308 10.00 20.00 7.14
C ALA A 308 10.34 21.02 8.22
N MET A 309 11.63 21.11 8.59
CA MET A 309 12.12 22.11 9.56
C MET A 309 11.92 23.55 9.03
N ALA A 310 12.27 23.82 7.79
CA ALA A 310 12.09 25.15 7.17
C ALA A 310 10.61 25.55 7.15
N LYS A 311 9.72 24.64 6.75
CA LYS A 311 8.26 24.88 6.80
C LYS A 311 7.78 25.19 8.21
N LYS A 312 8.27 24.45 9.22
CA LYS A 312 7.94 24.66 10.63
C LYS A 312 8.37 26.03 11.13
N HIS A 313 9.60 26.47 10.82
CA HIS A 313 10.12 27.78 11.17
C HIS A 313 9.36 28.92 10.47
N LEU A 314 9.05 28.76 9.19
CA LEU A 314 8.23 29.73 8.44
C LEU A 314 6.81 29.86 9.00
N ALA A 315 6.18 28.75 9.40
CA ALA A 315 4.83 28.76 9.99
C ALA A 315 4.79 29.42 11.37
N GLN A 316 5.88 29.33 12.14
CA GLN A 316 5.98 29.95 13.46
C GLN A 316 6.27 31.47 13.40
N SER A 317 6.54 32.05 12.22
CA SER A 317 6.59 33.50 11.90
C SER A 317 7.56 34.35 12.77
N VAL A 318 8.53 33.76 13.43
CA VAL A 318 9.44 34.45 14.35
C VAL A 318 10.80 34.78 13.70
N LEU A 319 11.19 34.02 12.68
CA LEU A 319 12.51 34.15 12.02
C LEU A 319 12.37 34.66 10.58
N ASN A 320 13.32 35.48 10.15
CA ASN A 320 13.44 35.86 8.74
C ASN A 320 14.15 34.76 7.92
N LEU A 321 14.05 34.82 6.58
CA LEU A 321 14.59 33.80 5.69
C LEU A 321 16.10 33.52 5.88
N ASN A 322 16.90 34.54 6.22
CA ASN A 322 18.33 34.36 6.44
C ASN A 322 18.62 33.63 7.76
N GLN A 323 17.83 33.87 8.80
CA GLN A 323 17.94 33.15 10.08
C GLN A 323 17.54 31.69 9.95
N ILE A 324 16.49 31.40 9.14
CA ILE A 324 16.07 30.03 8.87
C ILE A 324 17.13 29.22 8.10
N SER A 325 17.87 29.88 7.19
CA SER A 325 18.91 29.21 6.41
C SER A 325 20.19 28.92 7.19
N SER A 326 20.38 29.54 8.35
CA SER A 326 21.55 29.37 9.23
C SER A 326 21.31 28.41 10.41
N GLU A 327 20.06 28.05 10.69
CA GLU A 327 19.67 26.96 11.61
C GLU A 327 19.52 25.62 10.86
#